data_d9be88720e76171d6b6aa31bfd6cd872
#
_entry.id   d9be88720e76171d6b6aa31bfd6cd872
#
_cell.length_a   1.000
_cell.length_b   1.000
_cell.length_c   1.000
_cell.angle_alpha   90.00
_cell.angle_beta   90.00
_cell.angle_gamma   90.00
#
_symmetry.space_group_name_H-M   'P 1'
#
loop_
_entity.id
_entity.type
_entity.pdbx_description
1 polymer ?
#
loop_
_entity_poly.entity_id
_entity_poly.type
_entity_poly.pdbx_seq_one_letter_code
_entity_poly.pdbx_strand_id
1 'polypeptide(L)'
;MAPDADLRLALLNPWQRGFPLVREPFAHVAGTLGLSADEVLAGYARLQREGALSRIGGVFAGNAGGAALLAAMAVPPERLDAVAAVVSSHPGVNHNYQREHHYNLWFVM
;
A
#
# COMPACT_ATOMS: atom_id res chain seq x y z
N MET A 1 -28.61 9.14 -4.65
CA MET A 1 -27.32 8.56 -5.07
C MET A 1 -26.34 8.66 -3.91
N ALA A 2 -25.61 7.62 -3.63
CA ALA A 2 -24.56 7.65 -2.63
C ALA A 2 -23.20 7.77 -3.35
N PRO A 3 -22.93 8.93 -3.97
CA PRO A 3 -21.76 9.07 -4.83
C PRO A 3 -20.45 8.80 -4.08
N ASP A 4 -20.43 9.09 -2.78
CA ASP A 4 -19.20 8.89 -1.99
C ASP A 4 -18.87 7.42 -1.83
N ALA A 5 -19.84 6.56 -1.52
CA ALA A 5 -19.60 5.12 -1.37
C ALA A 5 -19.22 4.48 -2.71
N ASP A 6 -19.96 4.80 -3.77
CA ASP A 6 -19.68 4.28 -5.11
C ASP A 6 -18.34 4.79 -5.64
N LEU A 7 -18.03 6.06 -5.42
CA LEU A 7 -16.74 6.64 -5.81
C LEU A 7 -15.59 6.00 -5.07
N ARG A 8 -15.73 5.76 -3.78
CA ARG A 8 -14.68 5.09 -2.98
C ARG A 8 -14.36 3.72 -3.55
N LEU A 9 -15.37 2.90 -3.82
CA LEU A 9 -15.18 1.57 -4.39
C LEU A 9 -14.62 1.65 -5.82
N ALA A 10 -15.05 2.60 -6.62
CA ALA A 10 -14.54 2.79 -7.97
C ALA A 10 -13.08 3.22 -8.01
N LEU A 11 -12.59 3.92 -6.98
CA LEU A 11 -11.19 4.30 -6.87
C LEU A 11 -10.32 3.17 -6.30
N LEU A 12 -10.89 2.29 -5.47
CA LEU A 12 -10.13 1.24 -4.78
C LEU A 12 -10.10 -0.07 -5.56
N ASN A 13 -11.25 -0.62 -5.90
CA ASN A 13 -11.36 -2.02 -6.34
C ASN A 13 -10.75 -2.30 -7.71
N PRO A 14 -11.06 -1.52 -8.77
CA PRO A 14 -10.54 -1.84 -10.11
C PRO A 14 -9.03 -1.66 -10.23
N TRP A 15 -8.42 -0.87 -9.36
CA TRP A 15 -7.05 -0.41 -9.48
C TRP A 15 -6.10 -1.07 -8.48
N GLN A 16 -6.53 -2.09 -7.77
CA GLN A 16 -5.66 -2.88 -6.89
C GLN A 16 -4.61 -3.63 -7.70
N ARG A 17 -4.98 -4.00 -8.92
CA ARG A 17 -4.07 -4.56 -9.92
C ARG A 17 -4.25 -3.79 -11.22
N GLY A 18 -3.17 -3.63 -11.97
CA GLY A 18 -3.26 -2.95 -13.25
C GLY A 18 -3.45 -1.45 -13.15
N PHE A 19 -2.97 -0.82 -12.07
CA PHE A 19 -2.94 0.64 -12.00
C PHE A 19 -2.16 1.18 -13.21
N PRO A 20 -2.66 2.25 -13.89
CA PRO A 20 -2.09 2.66 -15.16
C PRO A 20 -0.62 3.09 -15.04
N LEU A 21 0.26 2.43 -15.78
CA LEU A 21 1.66 2.81 -15.92
C LEU A 21 1.81 3.73 -17.12
N VAL A 22 1.24 4.91 -17.01
CA VAL A 22 1.26 5.95 -18.06
C VAL A 22 1.75 7.24 -17.45
N ARG A 23 2.07 8.22 -18.30
CA ARG A 23 2.65 9.50 -17.84
C ARG A 23 1.73 10.26 -16.89
N GLU A 24 0.41 10.19 -17.10
CA GLU A 24 -0.59 10.86 -16.28
C GLU A 24 -1.62 9.83 -15.79
N PRO A 25 -1.28 9.02 -14.78
CA PRO A 25 -2.13 7.91 -14.37
C PRO A 25 -3.45 8.36 -13.78
N PHE A 26 -3.48 9.45 -13.04
CA PHE A 26 -4.72 9.94 -12.44
C PHE A 26 -5.68 10.53 -13.49
N ALA A 27 -5.17 11.12 -14.54
CA ALA A 27 -5.97 11.55 -15.67
C ALA A 27 -6.59 10.34 -16.41
N HIS A 28 -5.85 9.25 -16.53
CA HIS A 28 -6.36 8.02 -17.13
C HIS A 28 -7.49 7.42 -16.30
N VAL A 29 -7.33 7.32 -14.97
CA VAL A 29 -8.38 6.87 -14.05
C VAL A 29 -9.59 7.78 -14.16
N ALA A 30 -9.38 9.09 -14.17
CA ALA A 30 -10.44 10.08 -14.30
C ALA A 30 -11.26 9.89 -15.58
N GLY A 31 -10.59 9.68 -16.71
CA GLY A 31 -11.25 9.43 -17.99
C GLY A 31 -12.14 8.18 -17.96
N THR A 32 -11.68 7.13 -17.32
CA THR A 32 -12.44 5.88 -17.16
C THR A 32 -13.69 6.08 -16.30
N LEU A 33 -13.61 6.93 -15.28
CA LEU A 33 -14.71 7.14 -14.32
C LEU A 33 -15.58 8.33 -14.65
N GLY A 34 -15.27 9.09 -15.70
CA GLY A 34 -16.01 10.29 -16.04
C GLY A 34 -15.79 11.45 -15.07
N LEU A 35 -14.61 11.52 -14.48
CA LEU A 35 -14.21 12.53 -13.50
C LEU A 35 -13.07 13.39 -14.04
N SER A 36 -12.75 14.48 -13.35
CA SER A 36 -11.53 15.21 -13.57
C SER A 36 -10.35 14.58 -12.79
N ALA A 37 -9.13 14.84 -13.24
CA ALA A 37 -7.94 14.39 -12.51
C ALA A 37 -7.90 14.94 -11.09
N ASP A 38 -8.32 16.19 -10.89
CA ASP A 38 -8.37 16.81 -9.57
C ASP A 38 -9.36 16.10 -8.63
N GLU A 39 -10.50 15.68 -9.15
CA GLU A 39 -11.48 14.90 -8.39
C GLU A 39 -10.92 13.53 -7.97
N VAL A 40 -10.17 12.88 -8.87
CA VAL A 40 -9.52 11.60 -8.58
C VAL A 40 -8.44 11.78 -7.50
N LEU A 41 -7.60 12.79 -7.63
CA LEU A 41 -6.55 13.07 -6.64
C LEU A 41 -7.15 13.40 -5.26
N ALA A 42 -8.19 14.22 -5.23
CA ALA A 42 -8.90 14.55 -3.99
C ALA A 42 -9.53 13.31 -3.36
N GLY A 43 -10.10 12.43 -4.18
CA GLY A 43 -10.69 11.17 -3.74
C GLY A 43 -9.66 10.24 -3.10
N TYR A 44 -8.51 10.05 -3.72
CA TYR A 44 -7.43 9.25 -3.15
C TYR A 44 -6.84 9.87 -1.89
N ALA A 45 -6.66 11.18 -1.85
CA ALA A 45 -6.19 11.87 -0.65
C ALA A 45 -7.16 11.66 0.53
N ARG A 46 -8.46 11.71 0.28
CA ARG A 46 -9.49 11.43 1.29
C ARG A 46 -9.40 9.98 1.78
N LEU A 47 -9.29 9.03 0.87
CA LEU A 47 -9.16 7.61 1.23
C LEU A 47 -7.92 7.35 2.08
N GLN A 48 -6.82 8.03 1.78
CA GLN A 48 -5.60 7.92 2.56
C GLN A 48 -5.80 8.48 3.98
N ARG A 49 -6.44 9.64 4.12
CA ARG A 49 -6.75 10.21 5.44
C ARG A 49 -7.68 9.32 6.25
N GLU A 50 -8.61 8.64 5.61
CA GLU A 50 -9.56 7.74 6.25
C GLU A 50 -8.97 6.37 6.58
N GLY A 51 -7.78 6.06 6.11
CA GLY A 51 -7.11 4.78 6.33
C GLY A 51 -7.54 3.65 5.40
N ALA A 52 -8.40 3.93 4.42
CA ALA A 52 -8.81 2.94 3.41
C ALA A 52 -7.74 2.71 2.35
N LEU A 53 -6.85 3.67 2.16
CA LEU A 53 -5.73 3.60 1.25
C LEU A 53 -4.45 3.95 2.02
N SER A 54 -3.49 3.03 2.05
CA SER A 54 -2.19 3.29 2.67
C SER A 54 -1.29 4.08 1.72
N ARG A 55 -1.14 3.59 0.50
CA ARG A 55 -0.31 4.23 -0.53
C ARG A 55 -0.62 3.65 -1.90
N ILE A 56 -0.18 4.36 -2.92
CA ILE A 56 -0.08 3.86 -4.28
C ILE A 56 1.41 3.74 -4.60
N GLY A 57 1.86 2.55 -4.97
CA GLY A 57 3.26 2.30 -5.24
C GLY A 57 3.45 1.17 -6.22
N GLY A 58 4.63 1.14 -6.83
CA GLY A 58 5.01 0.10 -7.76
C GLY A 58 5.54 -1.13 -7.04
N VAL A 59 5.26 -2.30 -7.61
CA VAL A 59 5.86 -3.56 -7.20
C VAL A 59 6.55 -4.15 -8.43
N PHE A 60 7.86 -4.37 -8.33
CA PHE A 60 8.63 -4.95 -9.41
C PHE A 60 8.53 -6.47 -9.40
N ALA A 61 8.44 -7.06 -10.58
CA ALA A 61 8.53 -8.51 -10.71
C ALA A 61 9.91 -8.99 -10.24
N GLY A 62 10.00 -10.19 -9.68
CA GLY A 62 11.24 -10.73 -9.13
C GLY A 62 12.39 -10.83 -10.14
N ASN A 63 12.08 -10.85 -11.44
CA ASN A 63 13.07 -10.90 -12.53
C ASN A 63 13.38 -9.52 -13.13
N ALA A 64 12.88 -8.45 -12.55
CA ALA A 64 13.02 -7.08 -13.09
C ALA A 64 14.19 -6.31 -12.44
N GLY A 65 15.21 -7.00 -11.96
CA GLY A 65 16.43 -6.39 -11.41
C GLY A 65 16.39 -6.15 -9.90
N GLY A 66 15.36 -6.63 -9.22
CA GLY A 66 15.25 -6.54 -7.77
C GLY A 66 15.37 -7.90 -7.10
N ALA A 67 15.51 -7.87 -5.79
CA ALA A 67 15.46 -9.06 -4.94
C ALA A 67 14.57 -8.75 -3.72
N ALA A 68 13.87 -9.77 -3.25
CA ALA A 68 13.02 -9.64 -2.07
C ALA A 68 13.31 -10.79 -1.10
N LEU A 69 13.25 -10.50 0.19
CA LEU A 69 13.44 -11.46 1.25
C LEU A 69 12.29 -11.34 2.24
N LEU A 70 11.65 -12.46 2.53
CA LEU A 70 10.73 -12.57 3.66
C LEU A 70 11.51 -13.11 4.86
N ALA A 71 11.54 -12.36 5.94
CA ALA A 71 12.25 -12.72 7.15
C ALA A 71 11.30 -12.76 8.34
N ALA A 72 11.62 -13.62 9.30
CA ALA A 72 10.86 -13.74 10.53
C ALA A 72 11.82 -13.75 11.73
N MET A 73 11.40 -13.12 12.83
CA MET A 73 12.17 -13.04 14.07
C MET A 73 11.32 -13.52 15.23
N ALA A 74 11.97 -14.20 16.17
CA ALA A 74 11.42 -14.48 17.49
C ALA A 74 11.86 -13.36 18.42
N VAL A 75 10.92 -12.50 18.82
CA VAL A 75 11.21 -11.32 19.65
C VAL A 75 10.50 -11.48 21.00
N PRO A 76 11.18 -11.22 22.12
CA PRO A 76 10.50 -11.20 23.41
C PRO A 76 9.32 -10.22 23.35
N PRO A 77 8.11 -10.61 23.85
CA PRO A 77 6.92 -9.78 23.73
C PRO A 77 7.09 -8.36 24.27
N GLU A 78 7.82 -8.19 25.34
CA GLU A 78 8.10 -6.88 25.95
C GLU A 78 8.98 -5.97 25.08
N ARG A 79 9.63 -6.51 24.06
CA ARG A 79 10.52 -5.78 23.15
C ARG A 79 9.96 -5.68 21.74
N LEU A 80 8.79 -6.24 21.49
CA LEU A 80 8.24 -6.38 20.14
C LEU A 80 8.07 -5.02 19.45
N ASP A 81 7.49 -4.05 20.14
CA ASP A 81 7.26 -2.72 19.56
C ASP A 81 8.59 -1.99 19.27
N ALA A 82 9.56 -2.08 20.18
CA ALA A 82 10.85 -1.46 19.98
C ALA A 82 11.62 -2.07 18.81
N VAL A 83 11.61 -3.40 18.70
CA VAL A 83 12.30 -4.09 17.61
C VAL A 83 11.58 -3.82 16.28
N ALA A 84 10.24 -3.82 16.28
CA ALA A 84 9.46 -3.49 15.08
C ALA A 84 9.79 -2.08 14.58
N ALA A 85 9.95 -1.12 15.47
CA ALA A 85 10.34 0.25 15.10
C ALA A 85 11.74 0.30 14.46
N VAL A 86 12.69 -0.45 14.98
CA VAL A 86 14.03 -0.54 14.40
C VAL A 86 13.98 -1.16 13.00
N VAL A 87 13.25 -2.26 12.84
CA VAL A 87 13.09 -2.92 11.54
C VAL A 87 12.44 -1.97 10.54
N SER A 88 11.37 -1.30 10.94
CA SER A 88 10.66 -0.35 10.05
C SER A 88 11.49 0.86 9.67
N SER A 89 12.52 1.21 10.44
CA SER A 89 13.42 2.32 10.13
C SER A 89 14.39 2.01 9.00
N HIS A 90 14.56 0.74 8.65
CA HIS A 90 15.45 0.35 7.56
C HIS A 90 14.81 0.68 6.20
N PRO A 91 15.51 1.41 5.32
CA PRO A 91 14.93 1.87 4.06
C PRO A 91 14.56 0.74 3.10
N GLY A 92 15.15 -0.44 3.25
CA GLY A 92 14.82 -1.61 2.44
C GLY A 92 13.60 -2.39 2.89
N VAL A 93 13.03 -2.07 4.06
CA VAL A 93 11.87 -2.80 4.58
C VAL A 93 10.58 -2.21 4.02
N ASN A 94 9.80 -3.03 3.32
CA ASN A 94 8.54 -2.63 2.71
C ASN A 94 7.34 -2.90 3.62
N HIS A 95 7.32 -4.07 4.24
CA HIS A 95 6.23 -4.51 5.11
C HIS A 95 6.82 -5.06 6.39
N ASN A 96 6.16 -4.74 7.50
CA ASN A 96 6.55 -5.22 8.82
C ASN A 96 5.25 -5.49 9.58
N TYR A 97 5.04 -6.72 10.03
CA TYR A 97 3.79 -7.10 10.70
C TYR A 97 4.03 -8.13 11.80
N GLN A 98 3.14 -8.12 12.78
CA GLN A 98 3.16 -8.97 13.95
C GLN A 98 2.21 -10.15 13.78
N ARG A 99 2.57 -11.30 14.37
CA ARG A 99 1.73 -12.50 14.39
C ARG A 99 1.80 -13.14 15.77
N GLU A 100 0.72 -13.75 16.19
CA GLU A 100 0.72 -14.62 17.37
C GLU A 100 1.34 -15.96 17.01
N HIS A 101 2.66 -16.04 17.13
CA HIS A 101 3.46 -17.21 16.79
C HIS A 101 4.82 -17.08 17.47
N HIS A 102 5.58 -18.18 17.57
CA HIS A 102 6.95 -18.13 18.06
C HIS A 102 7.80 -17.11 17.27
N TYR A 103 7.68 -17.14 15.95
CA TYR A 103 8.21 -16.07 15.10
C TYR A 103 7.13 -15.00 14.96
N ASN A 104 7.23 -13.99 15.80
CA ASN A 104 6.16 -13.02 16.00
C ASN A 104 6.34 -11.70 15.26
N LEU A 105 7.48 -11.50 14.59
CA LEU A 105 7.72 -10.33 13.76
C LEU A 105 8.18 -10.78 12.37
N TRP A 106 7.45 -10.36 11.35
CA TRP A 106 7.67 -10.71 9.95
C TRP A 106 7.88 -9.45 9.13
N PHE A 107 8.87 -9.44 8.25
CA PHE A 107 9.10 -8.30 7.40
C PHE A 107 9.63 -8.69 6.02
N VAL A 108 9.43 -7.80 5.06
CA VAL A 108 9.88 -7.96 3.68
C VAL A 108 10.88 -6.83 3.37
N MET A 109 12.02 -7.19 2.84
CA MET A 109 13.04 -6.25 2.36
C MET A 109 13.21 -6.37 0.85
#